data_f41703653a5c9631c6177280c4bef5a5
#
_entry.id   f41703653a5c9631c6177280c4bef5a5
#
_cell.length_a   1.000
_cell.length_b   1.000
_cell.length_c   1.000
_cell.angle_alpha   90.00
_cell.angle_beta   90.00
_cell.angle_gamma   90.00
#
_symmetry.space_group_name_H-M   'P 1'
#
loop_
_entity.id
_entity.type
_entity.pdbx_description
1 polymer ?
#
loop_
_entity_poly.entity_id
_entity_poly.type
_entity_poly.pdbx_seq_one_letter_code
_entity_poly.pdbx_strand_id
1 'polypeptide(L)'
;MMSDPLHLLEQAAFDAWPSLHETGHRGWLLRFAHGYTKRANSANAIAPISSLGEAEISAIESFYRERGLATIFRLASFCTSQAVDDALADRGYRYADMTLVMTRPLTPVMQAPHHGPHATPQRQGLPASESTLESLADTDAWLADYQSITGAIAQAPPAHGQMLRAIRGETRFLVSRTDGRAVCCGFGVISGRHLGLFQIATRPDSRGRGLATALCADLLRWAASRGAAGAFLQVEAANMPAVRIYELLGFRRHYHYWYRIG
;
A
#
# COMPACT_ATOMS: atom_id res chain seq x y z
N MET A 1 -12.12 13.43 -22.11
CA MET A 1 -11.52 12.06 -22.11
C MET A 1 -11.69 11.52 -20.70
N MET A 2 -12.50 10.49 -20.48
CA MET A 2 -12.59 9.82 -19.17
C MET A 2 -11.26 9.07 -18.96
N SER A 3 -10.54 9.42 -17.90
CA SER A 3 -9.30 8.72 -17.56
C SER A 3 -9.63 7.25 -17.28
N ASP A 4 -8.80 6.33 -17.80
CA ASP A 4 -8.93 4.90 -17.57
C ASP A 4 -8.99 4.61 -16.05
N PRO A 5 -9.97 3.83 -15.58
CA PRO A 5 -10.11 3.48 -14.16
C PRO A 5 -8.84 2.90 -13.52
N LEU A 6 -8.02 2.18 -14.29
CA LEU A 6 -6.75 1.62 -13.81
C LEU A 6 -5.72 2.73 -13.54
N HIS A 7 -5.64 3.73 -14.40
CA HIS A 7 -4.76 4.88 -14.18
C HIS A 7 -5.21 5.74 -12.99
N LEU A 8 -6.53 5.90 -12.79
CA LEU A 8 -7.06 6.61 -11.61
C LEU A 8 -6.72 5.87 -10.31
N LEU A 9 -6.75 4.54 -10.32
CA LEU A 9 -6.39 3.71 -9.18
C LEU A 9 -4.88 3.79 -8.89
N GLU A 10 -4.02 3.77 -9.93
CA GLU A 10 -2.57 3.96 -9.78
C GLU A 10 -2.25 5.34 -9.21
N GLN A 11 -2.92 6.39 -9.70
CA GLN A 11 -2.74 7.73 -9.16
C GLN A 11 -3.13 7.79 -7.68
N ALA A 12 -4.27 7.20 -7.31
CA ALA A 12 -4.66 7.11 -5.90
C ALA A 12 -3.64 6.34 -5.06
N ALA A 13 -3.00 5.32 -5.63
CA ALA A 13 -1.95 4.55 -4.95
C ALA A 13 -0.65 5.37 -4.79
N PHE A 14 -0.28 6.20 -5.76
CA PHE A 14 0.86 7.11 -5.65
C PHE A 14 0.62 8.20 -4.61
N ASP A 15 -0.57 8.82 -4.62
CA ASP A 15 -0.95 9.87 -3.66
C ASP A 15 -0.99 9.34 -2.22
N ALA A 16 -1.49 8.11 -2.04
CA ALA A 16 -1.64 7.48 -0.73
C ALA A 16 -0.31 6.92 -0.17
N TRP A 17 0.67 6.66 -1.02
CA TRP A 17 2.03 6.28 -0.64
C TRP A 17 3.02 7.16 -1.40
N PRO A 18 3.15 8.45 -1.02
CA PRO A 18 3.94 9.42 -1.76
C PRO A 18 5.43 9.10 -1.70
N SER A 19 6.15 9.40 -2.76
CA SER A 19 7.60 9.60 -2.70
C SER A 19 7.91 11.02 -2.24
N LEU A 20 9.17 11.29 -1.93
CA LEU A 20 9.61 12.63 -1.51
C LEU A 20 9.94 13.53 -2.71
N HIS A 21 10.34 12.91 -3.82
CA HIS A 21 10.59 13.59 -5.09
C HIS A 21 10.04 12.76 -6.25
N GLU A 22 9.48 13.43 -7.24
CA GLU A 22 8.95 12.84 -8.45
C GLU A 22 9.38 13.65 -9.67
N THR A 23 9.72 12.95 -10.75
CA THR A 23 10.06 13.56 -12.03
C THR A 23 9.49 12.73 -13.18
N GLY A 24 8.83 13.39 -14.13
CA GLY A 24 8.35 12.74 -15.35
C GLY A 24 9.48 12.56 -16.37
N HIS A 25 9.55 11.40 -17.03
CA HIS A 25 10.48 11.12 -18.11
C HIS A 25 9.82 10.20 -19.16
N ARG A 26 9.43 10.75 -20.32
CA ARG A 26 8.91 9.98 -21.48
C ARG A 26 7.88 8.89 -21.15
N GLY A 27 6.87 9.20 -20.34
CA GLY A 27 5.84 8.23 -19.93
C GLY A 27 6.20 7.43 -18.69
N TRP A 28 7.37 7.67 -18.10
CA TRP A 28 7.78 7.16 -16.79
C TRP A 28 7.64 8.23 -15.70
N LEU A 29 7.21 7.82 -14.52
CA LEU A 29 7.30 8.60 -13.29
C LEU A 29 8.47 8.05 -12.46
N LEU A 30 9.55 8.83 -12.36
CA LEU A 30 10.72 8.49 -11.55
C LEU A 30 10.48 8.96 -10.13
N ARG A 31 10.42 8.04 -9.20
CA ARG A 31 10.10 8.29 -7.79
C ARG A 31 11.33 8.08 -6.92
N PHE A 32 11.52 8.96 -5.92
CA PHE A 32 12.66 8.91 -5.02
C PHE A 32 12.25 9.23 -3.57
N ALA A 33 12.65 8.38 -2.62
CA ALA A 33 12.47 8.53 -1.19
C ALA A 33 13.62 7.87 -0.42
N HIS A 34 14.85 8.25 -0.73
CA HIS A 34 16.08 7.77 -0.05
C HIS A 34 16.19 6.25 0.10
N GLY A 35 15.67 5.48 -0.86
CA GLY A 35 15.70 4.03 -0.86
C GLY A 35 14.63 3.35 0.01
N TYR A 36 13.80 4.10 0.75
CA TYR A 36 12.75 3.49 1.55
C TYR A 36 11.59 3.02 0.66
N THR A 37 11.37 1.74 0.61
CA THR A 37 10.48 0.94 -0.23
C THR A 37 10.72 1.07 -1.75
N LYS A 38 10.66 -0.05 -2.47
CA LYS A 38 10.78 -0.09 -3.93
C LYS A 38 9.71 0.76 -4.62
N ARG A 39 8.46 0.79 -4.11
CA ARG A 39 7.36 1.59 -4.68
C ARG A 39 7.64 3.09 -4.71
N ALA A 40 8.37 3.61 -3.74
CA ALA A 40 8.72 5.03 -3.68
C ALA A 40 10.10 5.33 -4.25
N ASN A 41 10.82 4.32 -4.78
CA ASN A 41 12.17 4.44 -5.35
C ASN A 41 12.26 3.59 -6.62
N SER A 42 11.36 3.82 -7.57
CA SER A 42 11.34 3.12 -8.86
C SER A 42 10.84 4.01 -9.99
N ALA A 43 11.21 3.67 -11.21
CA ALA A 43 10.61 4.18 -12.42
C ALA A 43 9.29 3.43 -12.66
N ASN A 44 8.18 4.15 -12.75
CA ASN A 44 6.83 3.61 -12.90
C ASN A 44 6.26 4.06 -14.24
N ALA A 45 5.77 3.14 -15.06
CA ALA A 45 5.05 3.47 -16.27
C ALA A 45 3.71 4.14 -15.90
N ILE A 46 3.48 5.38 -16.36
CA ILE A 46 2.23 6.14 -16.14
C ILE A 46 1.39 6.29 -17.41
N ALA A 47 1.86 5.71 -18.50
CA ALA A 47 1.17 5.58 -19.79
C ALA A 47 1.52 4.22 -20.38
N PRO A 48 0.78 3.72 -21.37
CA PRO A 48 1.15 2.49 -22.08
C PRO A 48 2.54 2.59 -22.70
N ILE A 49 3.45 1.72 -22.30
CA ILE A 49 4.82 1.62 -22.81
C ILE A 49 4.95 0.33 -23.61
N SER A 50 5.17 0.43 -24.93
CA SER A 50 5.28 -0.71 -25.84
C SER A 50 6.73 -1.13 -26.09
N SER A 51 7.70 -0.22 -25.90
CA SER A 51 9.13 -0.49 -26.09
C SER A 51 9.95 0.39 -25.15
N LEU A 52 11.15 -0.01 -24.84
CA LEU A 52 12.08 0.72 -24.00
C LEU A 52 13.48 0.64 -24.64
N GLY A 53 13.96 1.80 -25.09
CA GLY A 53 15.24 1.91 -25.79
C GLY A 53 16.43 2.08 -24.84
N GLU A 54 17.61 1.72 -25.31
CA GLU A 54 18.87 1.80 -24.57
C GLU A 54 19.16 3.19 -23.99
N ALA A 55 18.93 4.25 -24.78
CA ALA A 55 19.15 5.62 -24.34
C ALA A 55 18.20 6.02 -23.20
N GLU A 56 16.98 5.48 -23.22
CA GLU A 56 15.98 5.76 -22.18
C GLU A 56 16.31 5.02 -20.88
N ILE A 57 16.71 3.75 -20.98
CA ILE A 57 17.20 2.99 -19.84
C ILE A 57 18.38 3.72 -19.19
N SER A 58 19.39 4.12 -20.00
CA SER A 58 20.59 4.82 -19.52
C SER A 58 20.28 6.16 -18.85
N ALA A 59 19.27 6.90 -19.32
CA ALA A 59 18.84 8.14 -18.69
C ALA A 59 18.19 7.88 -17.31
N ILE A 60 17.36 6.85 -17.20
CA ILE A 60 16.73 6.44 -15.94
C ILE A 60 17.79 5.91 -14.97
N GLU A 61 18.74 5.10 -15.44
CA GLU A 61 19.88 4.63 -14.64
C GLU A 61 20.69 5.79 -14.07
N SER A 62 20.96 6.82 -14.89
CA SER A 62 21.70 8.00 -14.43
C SER A 62 20.96 8.74 -13.31
N PHE A 63 19.64 8.87 -13.42
CA PHE A 63 18.82 9.50 -12.37
C PHE A 63 18.97 8.82 -11.00
N TYR A 64 18.94 7.48 -10.95
CA TYR A 64 19.07 6.73 -9.69
C TYR A 64 20.52 6.64 -9.22
N ARG A 65 21.47 6.45 -10.12
CA ARG A 65 22.91 6.41 -9.81
C ARG A 65 23.41 7.72 -9.17
N GLU A 66 22.96 8.87 -9.68
CA GLU A 66 23.28 10.19 -9.10
C GLU A 66 22.76 10.37 -7.67
N ARG A 67 21.78 9.54 -7.27
CA ARG A 67 21.19 9.51 -5.93
C ARG A 67 21.68 8.35 -5.08
N GLY A 68 22.69 7.61 -5.55
CA GLY A 68 23.28 6.48 -4.84
C GLY A 68 22.36 5.27 -4.70
N LEU A 69 21.38 5.11 -5.61
CA LEU A 69 20.44 4.01 -5.58
C LEU A 69 20.59 3.10 -6.81
N ALA A 70 20.32 1.80 -6.61
CA ALA A 70 20.08 0.88 -7.71
C ALA A 70 18.84 1.31 -8.51
N THR A 71 18.88 1.12 -9.82
CA THR A 71 17.73 1.40 -10.67
C THR A 71 16.71 0.30 -10.55
N ILE A 72 15.46 0.69 -10.29
CA ILE A 72 14.33 -0.22 -10.19
C ILE A 72 13.24 0.25 -11.16
N PHE A 73 12.81 -0.65 -12.04
CA PHE A 73 11.61 -0.44 -12.85
C PHE A 73 10.44 -1.19 -12.21
N ARG A 74 9.29 -0.53 -12.06
CA ARG A 74 8.03 -1.13 -11.66
C ARG A 74 7.15 -1.26 -12.89
N LEU A 75 6.88 -2.48 -13.31
CA LEU A 75 6.16 -2.81 -14.53
C LEU A 75 4.74 -3.27 -14.16
N ALA A 76 3.73 -2.48 -14.52
CA ALA A 76 2.33 -2.83 -14.26
C ALA A 76 1.74 -3.55 -15.48
N SER A 77 1.07 -4.68 -15.23
CA SER A 77 0.60 -5.62 -16.28
C SER A 77 -0.40 -5.03 -17.27
N PHE A 78 -1.03 -3.90 -16.95
CA PHE A 78 -2.01 -3.25 -17.82
C PHE A 78 -1.41 -2.17 -18.74
N CYS A 79 -0.19 -1.71 -18.47
CA CYS A 79 0.41 -0.60 -19.25
C CYS A 79 1.84 -0.88 -19.73
N THR A 80 2.39 -2.07 -19.45
CA THR A 80 3.75 -2.43 -19.86
C THR A 80 3.72 -3.67 -20.75
N SER A 81 4.32 -3.61 -21.94
CA SER A 81 4.40 -4.75 -22.86
C SER A 81 5.49 -5.73 -22.45
N GLN A 82 5.40 -6.97 -22.96
CA GLN A 82 6.45 -7.99 -22.78
C GLN A 82 7.80 -7.52 -23.33
N ALA A 83 7.83 -6.78 -24.44
CA ALA A 83 9.07 -6.27 -25.02
C ALA A 83 9.85 -5.33 -24.08
N VAL A 84 9.16 -4.60 -23.20
CA VAL A 84 9.82 -3.77 -22.17
C VAL A 84 10.46 -4.66 -21.10
N ASP A 85 9.76 -5.71 -20.68
CA ASP A 85 10.27 -6.65 -19.70
C ASP A 85 11.50 -7.41 -20.24
N ASP A 86 11.43 -7.85 -21.51
CA ASP A 86 12.52 -8.55 -22.19
C ASP A 86 13.75 -7.62 -22.34
N ALA A 87 13.57 -6.37 -22.77
CA ALA A 87 14.67 -5.40 -22.90
C ALA A 87 15.41 -5.17 -21.57
N LEU A 88 14.68 -5.12 -20.45
CA LEU A 88 15.28 -5.01 -19.13
C LEU A 88 15.98 -6.32 -18.70
N ALA A 89 15.41 -7.49 -19.03
CA ALA A 89 16.02 -8.78 -18.78
C ALA A 89 17.35 -8.91 -19.55
N ASP A 90 17.36 -8.58 -20.83
CA ASP A 90 18.55 -8.64 -21.70
C ASP A 90 19.66 -7.70 -21.21
N ARG A 91 19.30 -6.57 -20.57
CA ARG A 91 20.24 -5.66 -19.92
C ARG A 91 20.72 -6.14 -18.54
N GLY A 92 20.27 -7.31 -18.09
CA GLY A 92 20.71 -7.93 -16.83
C GLY A 92 19.86 -7.57 -15.60
N TYR A 93 18.72 -6.89 -15.78
CA TYR A 93 17.81 -6.60 -14.67
C TYR A 93 17.13 -7.86 -14.16
N ARG A 94 17.22 -8.09 -12.86
CA ARG A 94 16.64 -9.25 -12.20
C ARG A 94 15.14 -9.03 -11.91
N TYR A 95 14.31 -10.02 -12.23
CA TYR A 95 12.90 -10.06 -11.83
C TYR A 95 12.76 -10.19 -10.30
N ALA A 96 11.82 -9.45 -9.72
CA ALA A 96 11.55 -9.51 -8.28
C ALA A 96 10.09 -9.14 -7.93
N ASP A 97 9.63 -9.70 -6.81
CA ASP A 97 8.50 -9.26 -6.00
C ASP A 97 7.20 -8.99 -6.78
N MET A 98 6.68 -10.01 -7.46
CA MET A 98 5.34 -9.91 -8.03
C MET A 98 4.34 -9.49 -6.95
N THR A 99 3.65 -8.38 -7.20
CA THR A 99 2.71 -7.77 -6.27
C THR A 99 1.32 -7.71 -6.91
N LEU A 100 0.32 -8.21 -6.18
CA LEU A 100 -1.08 -8.12 -6.56
C LEU A 100 -1.63 -6.77 -6.11
N VAL A 101 -2.34 -6.10 -7.01
CA VAL A 101 -3.24 -4.99 -6.65
C VAL A 101 -4.63 -5.56 -6.55
N MET A 102 -5.19 -5.51 -5.35
CA MET A 102 -6.51 -6.04 -5.06
C MET A 102 -7.47 -4.90 -4.76
N THR A 103 -8.70 -5.02 -5.24
CA THR A 103 -9.74 -4.00 -5.06
C THR A 103 -11.02 -4.59 -4.49
N ARG A 104 -11.78 -3.73 -3.85
CA ARG A 104 -13.11 -4.03 -3.35
C ARG A 104 -14.01 -2.80 -3.52
N PRO A 105 -15.23 -2.92 -4.09
CA PRO A 105 -16.22 -1.85 -4.03
C PRO A 105 -16.66 -1.61 -2.57
N LEU A 106 -16.90 -0.35 -2.23
CA LEU A 106 -17.51 0.04 -0.97
C LEU A 106 -18.93 0.54 -1.24
N THR A 107 -19.90 -0.04 -0.56
CA THR A 107 -21.26 0.48 -0.59
C THR A 107 -21.30 1.67 0.39
N PRO A 108 -21.70 2.88 -0.04
CA PRO A 108 -21.88 3.99 0.87
C PRO A 108 -22.87 3.55 1.96
N VAL A 109 -22.46 3.72 3.22
CA VAL A 109 -23.41 3.59 4.34
C VAL A 109 -24.33 4.79 4.23
N MET A 110 -25.53 4.60 3.69
CA MET A 110 -26.58 5.62 3.87
C MET A 110 -26.71 5.83 5.36
N GLN A 111 -26.55 7.09 5.80
CA GLN A 111 -26.75 7.47 7.20
C GLN A 111 -28.17 7.06 7.59
N ALA A 112 -28.29 5.91 8.25
CA ALA A 112 -29.51 5.60 8.99
C ALA A 112 -29.64 6.63 10.12
N PRO A 113 -30.84 7.18 10.38
CA PRO A 113 -31.03 8.06 11.51
C PRO A 113 -30.56 7.38 12.79
N HIS A 114 -29.85 8.13 13.65
CA HIS A 114 -29.28 7.64 14.90
C HIS A 114 -30.34 6.97 15.77
N HIS A 115 -30.42 5.66 15.74
CA HIS A 115 -31.17 4.87 16.69
C HIS A 115 -30.23 3.85 17.32
N GLY A 116 -29.85 4.11 18.58
CA GLY A 116 -29.40 3.17 19.58
C GLY A 116 -28.11 2.37 19.31
N PRO A 117 -27.48 1.83 20.35
CA PRO A 117 -26.27 1.03 20.23
C PRO A 117 -26.61 -0.30 19.53
N HIS A 118 -26.21 -0.43 18.26
CA HIS A 118 -26.36 -1.68 17.53
C HIS A 118 -25.33 -2.69 18.03
N ALA A 119 -25.85 -3.76 18.62
CA ALA A 119 -25.13 -4.95 18.98
C ALA A 119 -24.33 -5.48 17.78
N THR A 120 -23.03 -5.57 17.94
CA THR A 120 -22.11 -6.31 17.07
C THR A 120 -22.59 -7.76 17.00
N PRO A 121 -22.64 -8.41 15.80
CA PRO A 121 -22.92 -9.84 15.75
C PRO A 121 -21.83 -10.58 16.51
N GLN A 122 -22.15 -11.09 17.70
CA GLN A 122 -21.26 -11.94 18.46
C GLN A 122 -21.00 -13.23 17.65
N ARG A 123 -19.77 -13.39 17.16
CA ARG A 123 -19.26 -14.72 16.85
C ARG A 123 -19.11 -15.47 18.18
N GLN A 124 -20.01 -16.40 18.44
CA GLN A 124 -19.90 -17.34 19.54
C GLN A 124 -18.63 -18.20 19.34
N GLY A 125 -17.74 -18.21 20.34
CA GLY A 125 -16.75 -19.27 20.53
C GLY A 125 -15.27 -18.93 20.32
N LEU A 126 -14.75 -17.81 20.87
CA LEU A 126 -13.35 -17.69 21.30
C LEU A 126 -13.30 -16.69 22.46
N PRO A 127 -12.53 -16.94 23.53
CA PRO A 127 -12.36 -15.93 24.57
C PRO A 127 -11.77 -14.67 23.92
N ALA A 128 -12.48 -13.56 24.01
CA ALA A 128 -11.99 -12.27 23.63
C ALA A 128 -10.78 -11.96 24.51
N SER A 129 -9.56 -12.13 24.01
CA SER A 129 -8.45 -11.41 24.59
C SER A 129 -8.78 -9.93 24.43
N GLU A 130 -8.80 -9.19 25.52
CA GLU A 130 -9.16 -7.77 25.59
C GLU A 130 -8.15 -6.93 24.80
N SER A 131 -8.24 -6.96 23.47
CA SER A 131 -7.47 -6.08 22.62
C SER A 131 -8.33 -4.86 22.27
N THR A 132 -7.84 -3.68 22.62
CA THR A 132 -8.43 -2.39 22.24
C THR A 132 -7.90 -1.97 20.88
N LEU A 133 -8.77 -1.44 20.01
CA LEU A 133 -8.41 -0.83 18.75
C LEU A 133 -8.47 0.70 18.91
N GLU A 134 -7.33 1.35 18.72
CA GLU A 134 -7.16 2.78 18.91
C GLU A 134 -6.84 3.49 17.59
N SER A 135 -7.37 4.70 17.41
CA SER A 135 -6.98 5.60 16.34
C SER A 135 -5.99 6.62 16.87
N LEU A 136 -4.81 6.69 16.27
CA LEU A 136 -3.77 7.65 16.64
C LEU A 136 -3.79 8.85 15.69
N ALA A 137 -3.75 10.05 16.26
CA ALA A 137 -3.60 11.29 15.49
C ALA A 137 -2.11 11.62 15.23
N ASP A 138 -1.21 11.14 16.10
CA ASP A 138 0.23 11.37 16.00
C ASP A 138 0.90 10.29 15.15
N THR A 139 1.44 10.72 14.01
CA THR A 139 2.16 9.86 13.07
C THR A 139 3.44 9.27 13.68
N ASP A 140 4.14 10.01 14.53
CA ASP A 140 5.40 9.54 15.12
C ASP A 140 5.14 8.49 16.21
N ALA A 141 4.06 8.65 16.99
CA ALA A 141 3.60 7.63 17.92
C ALA A 141 3.18 6.34 17.20
N TRP A 142 2.44 6.46 16.09
CA TRP A 142 2.07 5.30 15.28
C TRP A 142 3.31 4.62 14.67
N LEU A 143 4.27 5.39 14.19
CA LEU A 143 5.51 4.87 13.61
C LEU A 143 6.34 4.09 14.64
N ALA A 144 6.41 4.56 15.88
CA ALA A 144 7.06 3.86 16.98
C ALA A 144 6.39 2.51 17.27
N ASP A 145 5.06 2.46 17.28
CA ASP A 145 4.31 1.20 17.43
C ASP A 145 4.56 0.24 16.26
N TYR A 146 4.52 0.74 15.01
CA TYR A 146 4.83 -0.05 13.82
C TYR A 146 6.23 -0.67 13.88
N GLN A 147 7.24 0.12 14.23
CA GLN A 147 8.61 -0.33 14.42
C GLN A 147 8.72 -1.41 15.50
N SER A 148 8.04 -1.20 16.65
CA SER A 148 7.97 -2.17 17.73
C SER A 148 7.34 -3.49 17.30
N ILE A 149 6.29 -3.47 16.47
CA ILE A 149 5.59 -4.66 15.96
C ILE A 149 6.45 -5.42 14.94
N THR A 150 7.11 -4.69 14.04
CA THR A 150 7.86 -5.28 12.91
C THR A 150 9.30 -5.63 13.24
N GLY A 151 9.85 -5.13 14.35
CA GLY A 151 11.27 -5.26 14.70
C GLY A 151 12.19 -4.31 13.89
N ALA A 152 11.62 -3.37 13.14
CA ALA A 152 12.36 -2.47 12.26
C ALA A 152 13.05 -1.29 12.97
N ILE A 153 13.12 -1.29 14.30
CA ILE A 153 13.61 -0.16 15.13
C ILE A 153 15.03 0.27 14.77
N ALA A 154 15.91 -0.68 14.42
CA ALA A 154 17.32 -0.40 14.16
C ALA A 154 17.62 0.14 12.75
N GLN A 155 16.66 0.08 11.82
CA GLN A 155 16.89 0.33 10.40
C GLN A 155 15.84 1.23 9.73
N ALA A 156 14.92 1.84 10.52
CA ALA A 156 13.92 2.71 9.92
C ALA A 156 14.57 4.00 9.42
N PRO A 157 14.69 4.20 8.10
CA PRO A 157 15.28 5.42 7.58
C PRO A 157 14.37 6.61 7.90
N PRO A 158 14.93 7.83 8.11
CA PRO A 158 14.14 9.06 8.29
C PRO A 158 13.08 9.28 7.21
N ALA A 159 13.31 8.73 6.02
CA ALA A 159 12.39 8.77 4.89
C ALA A 159 11.00 8.19 5.19
N HIS A 160 10.89 7.16 6.04
CA HIS A 160 9.58 6.60 6.39
C HIS A 160 8.66 7.63 7.04
N GLY A 161 9.12 8.28 8.11
CA GLY A 161 8.34 9.32 8.78
C GLY A 161 8.07 10.53 7.86
N GLN A 162 9.04 10.91 7.02
CA GLN A 162 8.87 11.98 6.05
C GLN A 162 7.77 11.64 5.03
N MET A 163 7.75 10.41 4.51
CA MET A 163 6.71 9.95 3.58
C MET A 163 5.33 9.93 4.24
N LEU A 164 5.21 9.43 5.48
CA LEU A 164 3.92 9.42 6.20
C LEU A 164 3.40 10.85 6.42
N ARG A 165 4.24 11.80 6.75
CA ARG A 165 3.88 13.22 6.89
C ARG A 165 3.58 13.91 5.55
N ALA A 166 4.07 13.37 4.44
CA ALA A 166 3.80 13.88 3.09
C ALA A 166 2.47 13.38 2.49
N ILE A 167 1.77 12.46 3.14
CA ILE A 167 0.45 11.99 2.71
C ILE A 167 -0.52 13.17 2.72
N ARG A 168 -1.19 13.40 1.59
CA ARG A 168 -2.16 14.51 1.44
C ARG A 168 -3.61 14.08 1.59
N GLY A 169 -3.89 12.78 1.54
CA GLY A 169 -5.22 12.20 1.70
C GLY A 169 -5.68 12.19 3.16
N GLU A 170 -6.98 12.08 3.39
CA GLU A 170 -7.52 11.84 4.73
C GLU A 170 -6.99 10.50 5.24
N THR A 171 -6.26 10.52 6.35
CA THR A 171 -5.52 9.35 6.85
C THR A 171 -6.04 8.94 8.21
N ARG A 172 -6.15 7.63 8.43
CA ARG A 172 -6.49 7.05 9.73
C ARG A 172 -5.47 5.99 10.12
N PHE A 173 -4.70 6.27 11.16
CA PHE A 173 -3.74 5.35 11.76
C PHE A 173 -4.41 4.55 12.86
N LEU A 174 -4.28 3.21 12.81
CA LEU A 174 -4.86 2.30 13.79
C LEU A 174 -3.78 1.44 14.45
N VAL A 175 -3.94 1.21 15.75
CA VAL A 175 -3.15 0.28 16.56
C VAL A 175 -4.08 -0.56 17.40
N SER A 176 -3.86 -1.86 17.45
CA SER A 176 -4.50 -2.76 18.41
C SER A 176 -3.52 -3.06 19.54
N ARG A 177 -3.97 -2.94 20.79
CA ARG A 177 -3.17 -3.20 21.99
C ARG A 177 -3.78 -4.33 22.81
N THR A 178 -2.89 -5.13 23.41
CA THR A 178 -3.22 -6.12 24.44
C THR A 178 -2.32 -5.83 25.62
N ASP A 179 -2.89 -5.64 26.81
CA ASP A 179 -2.17 -5.29 28.03
C ASP A 179 -1.23 -4.08 27.85
N GLY A 180 -1.72 -3.05 27.15
CA GLY A 180 -0.97 -1.83 26.83
C GLY A 180 0.08 -1.98 25.72
N ARG A 181 0.41 -3.20 25.28
CA ARG A 181 1.41 -3.50 24.26
C ARG A 181 0.79 -3.45 22.85
N ALA A 182 1.40 -2.73 21.92
CA ALA A 182 1.00 -2.75 20.52
C ALA A 182 1.23 -4.13 19.89
N VAL A 183 0.17 -4.75 19.35
CA VAL A 183 0.21 -6.12 18.79
C VAL A 183 -0.15 -6.19 17.31
N CYS A 184 -0.93 -5.22 16.82
CA CYS A 184 -1.27 -5.10 15.40
C CYS A 184 -1.41 -3.62 15.06
N CYS A 185 -0.98 -3.23 13.86
CA CYS A 185 -1.18 -1.87 13.38
C CYS A 185 -1.40 -1.86 11.87
N GLY A 186 -1.81 -0.69 11.38
CA GLY A 186 -1.99 -0.41 9.97
C GLY A 186 -2.64 0.96 9.79
N PHE A 187 -2.70 1.44 8.56
CA PHE A 187 -3.40 2.68 8.28
C PHE A 187 -4.12 2.65 6.94
N GLY A 188 -5.10 3.53 6.83
CA GLY A 188 -5.84 3.80 5.62
C GLY A 188 -5.68 5.23 5.16
N VAL A 189 -5.62 5.43 3.84
CA VAL A 189 -5.62 6.76 3.21
C VAL A 189 -6.74 6.84 2.19
N ILE A 190 -7.59 7.84 2.31
CA ILE A 190 -8.59 8.15 1.29
C ILE A 190 -7.96 9.15 0.32
N SER A 191 -7.75 8.71 -0.92
CA SER A 191 -7.34 9.54 -2.05
C SER A 191 -8.44 9.51 -3.11
N GLY A 192 -8.99 10.69 -3.43
CA GLY A 192 -10.19 10.79 -4.26
C GLY A 192 -11.35 9.98 -3.68
N ARG A 193 -11.80 8.95 -4.39
CA ARG A 193 -12.90 8.07 -3.97
C ARG A 193 -12.43 6.69 -3.50
N HIS A 194 -11.13 6.48 -3.29
CA HIS A 194 -10.57 5.18 -2.96
C HIS A 194 -9.85 5.20 -1.62
N LEU A 195 -10.11 4.19 -0.80
CA LEU A 195 -9.32 3.88 0.38
C LEU A 195 -8.15 2.98 -0.01
N GLY A 196 -6.93 3.40 0.24
CA GLY A 196 -5.76 2.53 0.23
C GLY A 196 -5.49 1.97 1.62
N LEU A 197 -5.19 0.66 1.75
CA LEU A 197 -4.75 0.02 2.98
C LEU A 197 -3.24 -0.20 2.95
N PHE A 198 -2.54 0.23 4.02
CA PHE A 198 -1.07 0.23 4.07
C PHE A 198 -0.53 -0.31 5.39
N GLN A 199 0.63 -0.96 5.31
CA GLN A 199 1.45 -1.40 6.44
C GLN A 199 0.67 -2.16 7.52
N ILE A 200 -0.24 -3.05 7.09
CA ILE A 200 -0.95 -3.93 8.00
C ILE A 200 0.04 -4.95 8.55
N ALA A 201 0.36 -4.84 9.82
CA ALA A 201 1.34 -5.69 10.49
C ALA A 201 0.79 -6.24 11.81
N THR A 202 1.12 -7.50 12.10
CA THR A 202 0.76 -8.16 13.36
C THR A 202 1.98 -8.86 13.91
N ARG A 203 2.25 -8.66 15.21
CA ARG A 203 3.34 -9.35 15.91
C ARG A 203 3.26 -10.87 15.69
N PRO A 204 4.39 -11.55 15.52
CA PRO A 204 4.40 -13.00 15.31
C PRO A 204 3.64 -13.77 16.39
N ASP A 205 3.83 -13.40 17.65
CA ASP A 205 3.18 -14.04 18.83
C ASP A 205 1.67 -13.75 18.96
N SER A 206 1.16 -12.80 18.18
CA SER A 206 -0.24 -12.36 18.21
C SER A 206 -1.00 -12.67 16.92
N ARG A 207 -0.37 -13.40 15.98
CA ARG A 207 -1.01 -13.84 14.73
C ARG A 207 -2.10 -14.88 14.97
N GLY A 208 -2.98 -15.07 13.97
CA GLY A 208 -4.06 -16.06 14.03
C GLY A 208 -5.26 -15.64 14.89
N ARG A 209 -5.22 -14.48 15.55
CA ARG A 209 -6.29 -13.96 16.44
C ARG A 209 -7.32 -13.05 15.74
N GLY A 210 -7.24 -12.89 14.42
CA GLY A 210 -8.15 -12.03 13.65
C GLY A 210 -7.90 -10.52 13.77
N LEU A 211 -6.81 -10.07 14.42
CA LEU A 211 -6.51 -8.66 14.66
C LEU A 211 -6.39 -7.84 13.37
N ALA A 212 -5.64 -8.33 12.38
CA ALA A 212 -5.51 -7.66 11.08
C ALA A 212 -6.86 -7.57 10.35
N THR A 213 -7.68 -8.61 10.42
CA THR A 213 -9.02 -8.63 9.83
C THR A 213 -9.92 -7.57 10.47
N ALA A 214 -9.92 -7.49 11.81
CA ALA A 214 -10.71 -6.49 12.54
C ALA A 214 -10.26 -5.06 12.24
N LEU A 215 -8.95 -4.82 12.20
CA LEU A 215 -8.36 -3.52 11.86
C LEU A 215 -8.74 -3.10 10.43
N CYS A 216 -8.57 -3.97 9.45
CA CYS A 216 -8.95 -3.68 8.07
C CYS A 216 -10.46 -3.43 7.94
N ALA A 217 -11.30 -4.21 8.63
CA ALA A 217 -12.75 -4.00 8.64
C ALA A 217 -13.14 -2.64 9.22
N ASP A 218 -12.42 -2.14 10.23
CA ASP A 218 -12.63 -0.80 10.79
C ASP A 218 -12.29 0.30 9.78
N LEU A 219 -11.13 0.19 9.11
CA LEU A 219 -10.73 1.12 8.05
C LEU A 219 -11.73 1.14 6.88
N LEU A 220 -12.25 -0.02 6.49
CA LEU A 220 -13.27 -0.11 5.44
C LEU A 220 -14.59 0.56 5.85
N ARG A 221 -15.05 0.37 7.10
CA ARG A 221 -16.25 1.06 7.62
C ARG A 221 -16.05 2.57 7.68
N TRP A 222 -14.89 3.00 8.19
CA TRP A 222 -14.53 4.41 8.22
C TRP A 222 -14.56 5.04 6.83
N ALA A 223 -13.92 4.43 5.84
CA ALA A 223 -13.90 4.96 4.49
C ALA A 223 -15.28 5.00 3.84
N ALA A 224 -16.12 3.98 4.06
CA ALA A 224 -17.50 3.97 3.60
C ALA A 224 -18.32 5.11 4.22
N SER A 225 -18.13 5.42 5.51
CA SER A 225 -18.76 6.57 6.19
C SER A 225 -18.29 7.93 5.68
N ARG A 226 -17.11 7.98 5.04
CA ARG A 226 -16.56 9.16 4.38
C ARG A 226 -16.93 9.25 2.89
N GLY A 227 -17.74 8.32 2.39
CA GLY A 227 -18.22 8.32 1.00
C GLY A 227 -17.23 7.74 -0.01
N ALA A 228 -16.19 7.02 0.43
CA ALA A 228 -15.32 6.28 -0.48
C ALA A 228 -16.14 5.23 -1.25
N ALA A 229 -15.89 5.11 -2.56
CA ALA A 229 -16.61 4.19 -3.44
C ALA A 229 -15.90 2.84 -3.60
N GLY A 230 -14.62 2.78 -3.27
CA GLY A 230 -13.83 1.56 -3.37
C GLY A 230 -12.65 1.56 -2.42
N ALA A 231 -12.09 0.39 -2.23
CA ALA A 231 -10.85 0.20 -1.49
C ALA A 231 -9.85 -0.60 -2.35
N PHE A 232 -8.57 -0.34 -2.14
CA PHE A 232 -7.48 -1.08 -2.76
C PHE A 232 -6.37 -1.39 -1.74
N LEU A 233 -5.56 -2.35 -2.08
CA LEU A 233 -4.31 -2.67 -1.39
C LEU A 233 -3.31 -3.29 -2.38
N GLN A 234 -2.06 -3.32 -1.96
CA GLN A 234 -0.97 -3.93 -2.71
C GLN A 234 -0.29 -4.97 -1.80
N VAL A 235 -0.24 -6.21 -2.25
CA VAL A 235 0.31 -7.34 -1.48
C VAL A 235 1.20 -8.20 -2.35
N GLU A 236 2.37 -8.58 -1.85
CA GLU A 236 3.23 -9.55 -2.53
C GLU A 236 2.48 -10.85 -2.78
N ALA A 237 2.52 -11.37 -4.01
CA ALA A 237 1.80 -12.58 -4.39
C ALA A 237 2.22 -13.80 -3.55
N ALA A 238 3.45 -13.83 -3.08
CA ALA A 238 3.98 -14.87 -2.20
C ALA A 238 3.44 -14.80 -0.76
N ASN A 239 2.90 -13.65 -0.33
CA ASN A 239 2.34 -13.50 1.01
C ASN A 239 0.92 -14.08 1.10
N MET A 240 0.81 -15.38 0.89
CA MET A 240 -0.49 -16.09 0.88
C MET A 240 -1.33 -15.90 2.15
N PRO A 241 -0.77 -15.82 3.37
CA PRO A 241 -1.57 -15.53 4.55
C PRO A 241 -2.29 -14.18 4.46
N ALA A 242 -1.62 -13.12 3.99
CA ALA A 242 -2.23 -11.81 3.82
C ALA A 242 -3.25 -11.81 2.68
N VAL A 243 -2.95 -12.44 1.54
CA VAL A 243 -3.87 -12.58 0.40
C VAL A 243 -5.19 -13.21 0.86
N ARG A 244 -5.15 -14.30 1.65
CA ARG A 244 -6.36 -14.95 2.18
C ARG A 244 -7.20 -14.03 3.06
N ILE A 245 -6.56 -13.22 3.93
CA ILE A 245 -7.27 -12.24 4.76
C ILE A 245 -8.01 -11.23 3.87
N TYR A 246 -7.38 -10.73 2.83
CA TYR A 246 -7.98 -9.76 1.94
C TYR A 246 -9.09 -10.37 1.07
N GLU A 247 -8.94 -11.59 0.61
CA GLU A 247 -10.01 -12.33 -0.10
C GLU A 247 -11.24 -12.54 0.81
N LEU A 248 -11.04 -12.90 2.08
CA LEU A 248 -12.11 -13.00 3.10
C LEU A 248 -12.80 -11.65 3.37
N LEU A 249 -12.06 -10.55 3.28
CA LEU A 249 -12.60 -9.19 3.36
C LEU A 249 -13.28 -8.73 2.07
N GLY A 250 -13.39 -9.58 1.05
CA GLY A 250 -14.07 -9.31 -0.20
C GLY A 250 -13.25 -8.61 -1.27
N PHE A 251 -11.94 -8.45 -1.07
CA PHE A 251 -11.05 -7.98 -2.12
C PHE A 251 -10.90 -9.01 -3.22
N ARG A 252 -10.77 -8.53 -4.46
CA ARG A 252 -10.50 -9.34 -5.66
C ARG A 252 -9.24 -8.82 -6.33
N ARG A 253 -8.48 -9.73 -6.95
CA ARG A 253 -7.32 -9.36 -7.77
C ARG A 253 -7.79 -8.53 -8.95
N HIS A 254 -7.16 -7.39 -9.16
CA HIS A 254 -7.53 -6.47 -10.23
C HIS A 254 -6.48 -6.46 -11.33
N TYR A 255 -5.23 -6.20 -10.96
CA TYR A 255 -4.05 -6.34 -11.81
C TYR A 255 -2.85 -6.69 -10.92
N HIS A 256 -1.67 -6.82 -11.53
CA HIS A 256 -0.43 -7.06 -10.82
C HIS A 256 0.69 -6.22 -11.41
N TYR A 257 1.78 -6.10 -10.68
CA TYR A 257 3.02 -5.55 -11.16
C TYR A 257 4.20 -6.34 -10.58
N TRP A 258 5.35 -6.18 -11.21
CA TRP A 258 6.61 -6.73 -10.73
C TRP A 258 7.71 -5.69 -10.83
N TYR A 259 8.87 -6.02 -10.29
CA TYR A 259 10.04 -5.17 -10.40
C TYR A 259 11.10 -5.82 -11.27
N ARG A 260 11.84 -4.97 -11.98
CA ARG A 260 13.13 -5.26 -12.56
C ARG A 260 14.17 -4.43 -11.82
N ILE A 261 15.17 -5.09 -11.20
CA ILE A 261 16.18 -4.49 -10.32
C ILE A 261 17.53 -4.65 -10.99
N GLY A 262 18.23 -3.53 -11.27
CA GLY A 262 19.55 -3.46 -11.83
C GLY A 262 20.67 -3.58 -10.82
#